data_28e2ef45e5dd7f36ada43a5640b5b7df
#
_entry.id   28e2ef45e5dd7f36ada43a5640b5b7df
#
_cell.length_a   1.000
_cell.length_b   1.000
_cell.length_c   1.000
_cell.angle_alpha   90.00
_cell.angle_beta   90.00
_cell.angle_gamma   90.00
#
_symmetry.space_group_name_H-M   'P 1'
#
loop_
_entity.id
_entity.type
_entity.pdbx_description
1 polymer ?
#
loop_
_entity_poly.entity_id
_entity_poly.type
_entity_poly.pdbx_seq_one_letter_code
_entity_poly.pdbx_strand_id
1 'polypeptide(L)'
;MTYPIDMTVKPEVAAFFDKETNTISYVVRDPGSKSCAIFDSVMDIDYAAGRISYRSADLLIDYIRANGLTLEWLIETHAHADHLSGAPYIQGRLGGKLGIGEHITTVQEVFGKVFNEGAGFQRDGSQFDRLFKDGDTYQIGGMTAFVVHTPGHTPACTTHVVGDAAFVGDTLFMPDGGTARTDFPGGDARQLYSSIKKLMALPDRMRLFMCHDYGPNGRDIRWETTVADERAHNIHVRDGVNEDEFVKVREARDKTLGMPRLIVPSIQVNIRAGRLPEPDESGKRFLKVPVDGL
;
A
#
# COMPACT_ATOMS: atom_id res chain seq x y z
N MET A 1 -7.76 -16.69 -14.67
CA MET A 1 -8.02 -17.35 -13.36
C MET A 1 -9.32 -16.80 -12.82
N THR A 2 -10.21 -17.65 -12.33
CA THR A 2 -11.40 -17.20 -11.60
C THR A 2 -11.02 -17.10 -10.13
N TYR A 3 -10.98 -15.90 -9.58
CA TYR A 3 -10.77 -15.69 -8.16
C TYR A 3 -11.98 -16.15 -7.34
N PRO A 4 -11.81 -16.73 -6.15
CA PRO A 4 -12.91 -17.21 -5.31
C PRO A 4 -13.62 -16.06 -4.61
N ILE A 5 -14.36 -15.25 -5.36
CA ILE A 5 -15.03 -14.04 -4.85
C ILE A 5 -16.40 -14.39 -4.32
N ASP A 6 -16.67 -14.05 -3.08
CA ASP A 6 -18.01 -14.11 -2.49
C ASP A 6 -18.55 -12.70 -2.24
N MET A 7 -19.30 -12.18 -3.19
CA MET A 7 -19.92 -10.85 -3.12
C MET A 7 -21.00 -10.71 -2.05
N THR A 8 -21.38 -11.80 -1.36
CA THR A 8 -22.32 -11.74 -0.23
C THR A 8 -21.65 -11.35 1.07
N VAL A 9 -20.34 -11.58 1.18
CA VAL A 9 -19.51 -11.13 2.30
C VAL A 9 -19.26 -9.64 2.15
N LYS A 10 -19.62 -8.86 3.17
CA LYS A 10 -19.53 -7.38 3.17
C LYS A 10 -18.73 -6.91 4.37
N PRO A 11 -17.41 -6.73 4.24
CA PRO A 11 -16.62 -6.18 5.32
C PRO A 11 -17.05 -4.74 5.64
N GLU A 12 -17.02 -4.41 6.94
CA GLU A 12 -17.14 -3.02 7.37
C GLU A 12 -15.77 -2.35 7.26
N VAL A 13 -15.70 -1.23 6.54
CA VAL A 13 -14.46 -0.51 6.26
C VAL A 13 -14.53 0.87 6.91
N ALA A 14 -13.58 1.17 7.79
CA ALA A 14 -13.35 2.51 8.32
C ALA A 14 -12.09 3.09 7.70
N ALA A 15 -12.18 4.29 7.14
CA ALA A 15 -11.08 4.98 6.46
C ALA A 15 -10.51 6.10 7.32
N PHE A 16 -9.19 6.27 7.30
CA PHE A 16 -8.43 7.27 8.06
C PHE A 16 -7.50 8.00 7.10
N PHE A 17 -7.81 9.23 6.80
CA PHE A 17 -7.04 10.04 5.87
C PHE A 17 -5.92 10.80 6.57
N ASP A 18 -4.68 10.57 6.16
CA ASP A 18 -3.54 11.39 6.53
C ASP A 18 -3.32 12.50 5.51
N LYS A 19 -3.48 13.73 5.94
CA LYS A 19 -3.39 14.92 5.09
C LYS A 19 -1.96 15.22 4.63
N GLU A 20 -0.96 14.84 5.41
CA GLU A 20 0.45 15.16 5.12
C GLU A 20 1.02 14.33 3.95
N THR A 21 0.51 13.13 3.79
CA THR A 21 0.94 12.18 2.76
C THR A 21 -0.15 11.85 1.74
N ASN A 22 -1.39 12.36 1.96
CA ASN A 22 -2.60 12.03 1.20
C ASN A 22 -2.90 10.53 1.20
N THR A 23 -2.47 9.81 2.23
CA THR A 23 -2.68 8.36 2.39
C THR A 23 -3.99 8.09 3.09
N ILE A 24 -4.67 7.03 2.68
CA ILE A 24 -5.84 6.51 3.39
C ILE A 24 -5.48 5.14 3.97
N SER A 25 -5.40 5.05 5.30
CA SER A 25 -5.32 3.79 6.03
C SER A 25 -6.71 3.24 6.30
N TYR A 26 -6.86 1.92 6.34
CA TYR A 26 -8.16 1.30 6.57
C TYR A 26 -8.13 0.35 7.76
N VAL A 27 -9.23 0.34 8.54
CA VAL A 27 -9.57 -0.76 9.44
C VAL A 27 -10.72 -1.53 8.80
N VAL A 28 -10.46 -2.80 8.49
CA VAL A 28 -11.39 -3.72 7.83
C VAL A 28 -11.88 -4.73 8.84
N ARG A 29 -13.16 -4.68 9.17
CA ARG A 29 -13.78 -5.46 10.22
C ARG A 29 -14.67 -6.55 9.65
N ASP A 30 -14.62 -7.73 10.25
CA ASP A 30 -15.64 -8.78 10.07
C ASP A 30 -16.92 -8.43 10.85
N PRO A 31 -18.06 -8.17 10.17
CA PRO A 31 -19.32 -7.86 10.86
C PRO A 31 -19.85 -9.01 11.71
N GLY A 32 -19.43 -10.25 11.43
CA GLY A 32 -19.82 -11.45 12.17
C GLY A 32 -18.99 -11.73 13.42
N SER A 33 -17.91 -10.97 13.65
CA SER A 33 -16.99 -11.17 14.76
C SER A 33 -16.40 -9.87 15.30
N LYS A 34 -15.36 -9.97 16.13
CA LYS A 34 -14.54 -8.81 16.57
C LYS A 34 -13.21 -8.70 15.83
N SER A 35 -12.95 -9.57 14.87
CA SER A 35 -11.71 -9.61 14.12
C SER A 35 -11.63 -8.48 13.12
N CYS A 36 -10.43 -7.90 12.96
CA CYS A 36 -10.15 -6.87 11.97
C CYS A 36 -8.73 -6.98 11.43
N ALA A 37 -8.51 -6.29 10.31
CA ALA A 37 -7.19 -6.04 9.73
C ALA A 37 -6.99 -4.53 9.52
N ILE A 38 -5.74 -4.09 9.50
CA ILE A 38 -5.34 -2.74 9.09
C ILE A 38 -4.64 -2.84 7.73
N PHE A 39 -4.89 -1.89 6.84
CA PHE A 39 -4.18 -1.71 5.57
C PHE A 39 -3.47 -0.36 5.56
N ASP A 40 -2.19 -0.37 5.16
CA ASP A 40 -1.34 0.78 4.85
C ASP A 40 -1.34 1.87 5.94
N SER A 41 -0.81 1.51 7.10
CA SER A 41 -0.77 2.40 8.26
C SER A 41 0.36 3.41 8.19
N VAL A 42 0.12 4.65 8.65
CA VAL A 42 1.07 5.76 8.59
C VAL A 42 1.78 5.97 9.92
N MET A 43 3.12 6.12 9.86
CA MET A 43 3.96 6.69 10.89
C MET A 43 4.34 8.12 10.50
N ASP A 44 4.01 9.09 11.34
CA ASP A 44 4.25 10.50 11.07
C ASP A 44 5.73 10.86 11.21
N ILE A 45 6.23 11.71 10.30
CA ILE A 45 7.58 12.26 10.36
C ILE A 45 7.60 13.76 10.06
N ASP A 46 8.20 14.52 10.97
CA ASP A 46 8.73 15.85 10.65
C ASP A 46 10.12 15.64 10.04
N TYR A 47 10.19 15.61 8.71
CA TYR A 47 11.43 15.29 8.01
C TYR A 47 12.53 16.32 8.24
N ALA A 48 12.16 17.60 8.32
CA ALA A 48 13.13 18.67 8.56
C ALA A 48 13.77 18.60 9.96
N ALA A 49 12.99 18.17 10.95
CA ALA A 49 13.47 18.00 12.34
C ALA A 49 13.99 16.59 12.64
N GLY A 50 13.83 15.62 11.71
CA GLY A 50 14.14 14.22 11.95
C GLY A 50 13.30 13.61 13.09
N ARG A 51 12.07 14.12 13.31
CA ARG A 51 11.23 13.74 14.47
C ARG A 51 10.10 12.82 14.04
N ILE A 52 10.04 11.64 14.65
CA ILE A 52 8.95 10.65 14.49
C ILE A 52 7.84 10.95 15.51
N SER A 53 6.59 10.73 15.07
CA SER A 53 5.42 10.65 15.93
C SER A 53 4.43 9.59 15.40
N TYR A 54 3.38 9.32 16.17
CA TYR A 54 2.48 8.20 15.87
C TYR A 54 1.00 8.59 15.91
N ARG A 55 0.70 9.87 15.66
CA ARG A 55 -0.68 10.40 15.72
C ARG A 55 -1.63 9.65 14.80
N SER A 56 -1.19 9.39 13.56
CA SER A 56 -1.97 8.66 12.56
C SER A 56 -2.18 7.20 12.97
N ALA A 57 -1.15 6.54 13.48
CA ALA A 57 -1.25 5.18 14.00
C ALA A 57 -2.12 5.10 15.27
N ASP A 58 -2.04 6.10 16.16
CA ASP A 58 -2.85 6.15 17.39
C ASP A 58 -4.35 6.24 17.08
N LEU A 59 -4.77 6.95 16.00
CA LEU A 59 -6.18 6.98 15.56
C LEU A 59 -6.71 5.58 15.24
N LEU A 60 -5.91 4.74 14.58
CA LEU A 60 -6.28 3.35 14.27
C LEU A 60 -6.38 2.51 15.54
N ILE A 61 -5.42 2.65 16.45
CA ILE A 61 -5.40 1.96 17.75
C ILE A 61 -6.63 2.32 18.57
N ASP A 62 -6.93 3.63 18.67
CA ASP A 62 -8.07 4.11 19.45
C ASP A 62 -9.40 3.64 18.86
N TYR A 63 -9.53 3.64 17.53
CA TYR A 63 -10.71 3.09 16.86
C TYR A 63 -10.90 1.59 17.19
N ILE A 64 -9.85 0.79 17.09
CA ILE A 64 -9.90 -0.65 17.39
C ILE A 64 -10.29 -0.88 18.83
N ARG A 65 -9.69 -0.15 19.79
CA ARG A 65 -10.01 -0.26 21.22
C ARG A 65 -11.43 0.19 21.53
N ALA A 66 -11.86 1.32 21.00
CA ALA A 66 -13.19 1.87 21.23
C ALA A 66 -14.30 0.93 20.73
N ASN A 67 -14.04 0.16 19.67
CA ASN A 67 -14.98 -0.81 19.11
C ASN A 67 -14.79 -2.23 19.66
N GLY A 68 -13.83 -2.45 20.57
CA GLY A 68 -13.53 -3.76 21.17
C GLY A 68 -13.12 -4.79 20.12
N LEU A 69 -12.37 -4.37 19.10
CA LEU A 69 -11.90 -5.23 18.02
C LEU A 69 -10.59 -5.94 18.38
N THR A 70 -10.35 -7.07 17.72
CA THR A 70 -9.11 -7.85 17.80
C THR A 70 -8.37 -7.74 16.48
N LEU A 71 -7.17 -7.18 16.49
CA LEU A 71 -6.34 -7.03 15.30
C LEU A 71 -5.68 -8.38 14.96
N GLU A 72 -5.96 -8.92 13.77
CA GLU A 72 -5.35 -10.15 13.27
C GLU A 72 -4.22 -9.87 12.28
N TRP A 73 -4.38 -8.84 11.46
CA TRP A 73 -3.44 -8.50 10.40
C TRP A 73 -3.15 -7.00 10.31
N LEU A 74 -1.90 -6.72 10.00
CA LEU A 74 -1.42 -5.46 9.45
C LEU A 74 -0.90 -5.77 8.05
N ILE A 75 -1.45 -5.14 7.05
CA ILE A 75 -1.13 -5.40 5.65
C ILE A 75 -0.52 -4.14 5.05
N GLU A 76 0.64 -4.31 4.46
CA GLU A 76 1.23 -3.32 3.56
C GLU A 76 0.96 -3.78 2.12
N THR A 77 0.23 -2.99 1.34
CA THR A 77 -0.05 -3.34 -0.07
C THR A 77 1.23 -3.34 -0.90
N HIS A 78 2.21 -2.52 -0.52
CA HIS A 78 3.53 -2.43 -1.13
C HIS A 78 4.54 -1.72 -0.19
N ALA A 79 5.78 -1.56 -0.61
CA ALA A 79 6.76 -0.71 0.08
C ALA A 79 6.56 0.74 -0.35
N HIS A 80 5.86 1.52 0.47
CA HIS A 80 5.50 2.91 0.20
C HIS A 80 6.72 3.82 0.10
N ALA A 81 6.73 4.73 -0.88
CA ALA A 81 7.78 5.73 -1.07
C ALA A 81 7.42 7.12 -0.52
N ASP A 82 6.17 7.33 -0.19
CA ASP A 82 5.58 8.63 0.17
C ASP A 82 5.21 8.77 1.64
N HIS A 83 5.11 7.66 2.38
CA HIS A 83 4.90 7.65 3.83
C HIS A 83 5.64 6.50 4.51
N LEU A 84 5.88 6.64 5.81
CA LEU A 84 6.48 5.59 6.64
C LEU A 84 5.38 4.71 7.22
N SER A 85 5.61 3.39 7.26
CA SER A 85 4.65 2.45 7.87
C SER A 85 4.63 2.55 9.39
N GLY A 86 3.42 2.66 9.95
CA GLY A 86 3.15 2.62 11.38
C GLY A 86 2.96 1.20 11.95
N ALA A 87 3.03 0.17 11.09
CA ALA A 87 2.65 -1.19 11.44
C ALA A 87 3.38 -1.77 12.67
N PRO A 88 4.70 -1.69 12.83
CA PRO A 88 5.36 -2.26 14.01
C PRO A 88 4.99 -1.54 15.32
N TYR A 89 4.66 -0.25 15.27
CA TYR A 89 4.17 0.47 16.44
C TYR A 89 2.79 -0.01 16.88
N ILE A 90 1.88 -0.24 15.92
CA ILE A 90 0.55 -0.78 16.15
C ILE A 90 0.65 -2.23 16.61
N GLN A 91 1.47 -3.06 15.94
CA GLN A 91 1.71 -4.45 16.29
C GLN A 91 2.17 -4.61 17.76
N GLY A 92 3.09 -3.75 18.20
CA GLY A 92 3.56 -3.76 19.59
C GLY A 92 2.49 -3.45 20.64
N ARG A 93 1.33 -2.87 20.25
CA ARG A 93 0.23 -2.47 21.15
C ARG A 93 -1.01 -3.34 21.07
N LEU A 94 -1.27 -3.91 19.91
CA LEU A 94 -2.49 -4.65 19.63
C LEU A 94 -2.24 -6.10 19.18
N GLY A 95 -0.98 -6.47 18.93
CA GLY A 95 -0.64 -7.74 18.30
C GLY A 95 -0.96 -7.74 16.80
N GLY A 96 -1.32 -8.91 16.27
CA GLY A 96 -1.55 -9.13 14.85
C GLY A 96 -0.28 -9.54 14.11
N LYS A 97 -0.43 -9.98 12.86
CA LYS A 97 0.66 -10.38 11.97
C LYS A 97 0.87 -9.33 10.89
N LEU A 98 2.11 -8.96 10.64
CA LEU A 98 2.48 -8.03 9.58
C LEU A 98 2.78 -8.77 8.29
N GLY A 99 2.06 -8.45 7.21
CA GLY A 99 2.22 -9.08 5.90
C GLY A 99 2.40 -8.10 4.75
N ILE A 100 3.14 -8.55 3.73
CA ILE A 100 3.40 -7.83 2.48
C ILE A 100 3.54 -8.83 1.32
N GLY A 101 3.50 -8.38 0.07
CA GLY A 101 3.79 -9.21 -1.10
C GLY A 101 5.20 -9.80 -1.09
N GLU A 102 5.37 -11.08 -1.53
CA GLU A 102 6.66 -11.80 -1.48
C GLU A 102 7.79 -11.10 -2.25
N HIS A 103 7.44 -10.32 -3.26
CA HIS A 103 8.42 -9.57 -4.06
C HIS A 103 9.02 -8.36 -3.33
N ILE A 104 8.71 -8.16 -2.05
CA ILE A 104 9.44 -7.23 -1.19
C ILE A 104 10.94 -7.52 -1.21
N THR A 105 11.34 -8.78 -1.39
CA THR A 105 12.74 -9.18 -1.52
C THR A 105 13.44 -8.52 -2.70
N THR A 106 12.73 -8.34 -3.82
CA THR A 106 13.24 -7.58 -4.98
C THR A 106 13.44 -6.10 -4.64
N VAL A 107 12.48 -5.50 -3.92
CA VAL A 107 12.58 -4.11 -3.47
C VAL A 107 13.74 -3.93 -2.49
N GLN A 108 13.89 -4.87 -1.54
CA GLN A 108 15.01 -4.90 -0.58
C GLN A 108 16.36 -5.01 -1.28
N GLU A 109 16.46 -5.82 -2.35
CA GLU A 109 17.71 -5.98 -3.11
C GLU A 109 18.08 -4.70 -3.85
N VAL A 110 17.11 -4.06 -4.52
CA VAL A 110 17.31 -2.81 -5.27
C VAL A 110 17.69 -1.68 -4.32
N PHE A 111 16.85 -1.37 -3.35
CA PHE A 111 17.06 -0.23 -2.47
C PHE A 111 18.11 -0.48 -1.40
N GLY A 112 18.38 -1.76 -1.06
CA GLY A 112 19.53 -2.12 -0.24
C GLY A 112 20.86 -1.71 -0.88
N LYS A 113 20.96 -1.73 -2.22
CA LYS A 113 22.11 -1.20 -2.96
C LYS A 113 22.12 0.32 -3.00
N VAL A 114 20.99 0.93 -3.33
CA VAL A 114 20.84 2.40 -3.39
C VAL A 114 21.25 3.07 -2.07
N PHE A 115 20.79 2.53 -0.95
CA PHE A 115 21.12 3.07 0.38
C PHE A 115 22.39 2.48 0.99
N ASN A 116 23.18 1.72 0.21
CA ASN A 116 24.40 1.08 0.70
C ASN A 116 24.19 0.36 2.03
N GLU A 117 23.17 -0.51 2.07
CA GLU A 117 22.88 -1.31 3.26
C GLU A 117 23.89 -2.45 3.36
N GLY A 118 24.53 -2.55 4.52
CA GLY A 118 25.56 -3.56 4.80
C GLY A 118 25.00 -4.99 4.83
N ALA A 119 25.90 -5.95 5.02
CA ALA A 119 25.56 -7.37 5.09
C ALA A 119 24.61 -7.75 6.25
N GLY A 120 24.48 -6.89 7.26
CA GLY A 120 23.53 -7.09 8.37
C GLY A 120 22.07 -6.89 7.98
N PHE A 121 21.79 -6.18 6.88
CA PHE A 121 20.42 -6.03 6.39
C PHE A 121 20.00 -7.27 5.57
N GLN A 122 19.09 -8.07 6.11
CA GLN A 122 18.54 -9.24 5.44
C GLN A 122 17.58 -8.80 4.33
N ARG A 123 17.74 -9.38 3.12
CA ARG A 123 16.96 -9.05 1.91
C ARG A 123 16.05 -10.20 1.50
N ASP A 124 15.58 -10.94 2.48
CA ASP A 124 14.77 -12.16 2.34
C ASP A 124 13.33 -12.02 2.82
N GLY A 125 12.93 -10.78 3.19
CA GLY A 125 11.61 -10.48 3.72
C GLY A 125 11.37 -10.93 5.16
N SER A 126 12.40 -11.44 5.87
CA SER A 126 12.29 -11.95 7.26
C SER A 126 11.84 -10.91 8.28
N GLN A 127 11.79 -9.64 7.91
CA GLN A 127 11.27 -8.55 8.74
C GLN A 127 9.74 -8.59 8.88
N PHE A 128 9.06 -9.31 7.99
CA PHE A 128 7.60 -9.46 7.95
C PHE A 128 7.19 -10.85 8.48
N ASP A 129 6.03 -10.96 9.10
CA ASP A 129 5.50 -12.24 9.60
C ASP A 129 4.97 -13.12 8.47
N ARG A 130 4.55 -12.52 7.36
CA ARG A 130 4.01 -13.21 6.19
C ARG A 130 4.43 -12.52 4.90
N LEU A 131 4.92 -13.32 3.95
CA LEU A 131 5.08 -12.93 2.56
C LEU A 131 3.97 -13.57 1.74
N PHE A 132 3.14 -12.74 1.10
CA PHE A 132 2.00 -13.18 0.32
C PHE A 132 2.37 -13.43 -1.14
N LYS A 133 1.93 -14.57 -1.66
CA LYS A 133 2.00 -14.93 -3.08
C LYS A 133 0.70 -14.61 -3.80
N ASP A 134 0.77 -14.53 -5.14
CA ASP A 134 -0.44 -14.45 -5.96
C ASP A 134 -1.35 -15.65 -5.70
N GLY A 135 -2.62 -15.38 -5.40
CA GLY A 135 -3.61 -16.40 -5.06
C GLY A 135 -3.58 -16.91 -3.63
N ASP A 136 -2.65 -16.46 -2.78
CA ASP A 136 -2.68 -16.78 -1.34
C ASP A 136 -3.98 -16.31 -0.70
N THR A 137 -4.40 -17.06 0.34
CA THR A 137 -5.55 -16.69 1.16
C THR A 137 -5.18 -16.56 2.63
N TYR A 138 -5.95 -15.75 3.36
CA TYR A 138 -5.86 -15.62 4.81
C TYR A 138 -7.23 -15.27 5.38
N GLN A 139 -7.38 -15.36 6.71
CA GLN A 139 -8.65 -15.09 7.37
C GLN A 139 -8.61 -13.76 8.12
N ILE A 140 -9.74 -13.06 8.09
CA ILE A 140 -10.06 -11.94 8.98
C ILE A 140 -11.36 -12.35 9.67
N GLY A 141 -11.28 -12.94 10.85
CA GLY A 141 -12.44 -13.58 11.48
C GLY A 141 -13.01 -14.71 10.62
N GLY A 142 -14.29 -14.60 10.28
CA GLY A 142 -14.98 -15.54 9.39
C GLY A 142 -14.83 -15.22 7.89
N MET A 143 -14.23 -14.07 7.54
CA MET A 143 -14.06 -13.67 6.15
C MET A 143 -12.76 -14.21 5.56
N THR A 144 -12.84 -14.78 4.37
CA THR A 144 -11.65 -15.17 3.60
C THR A 144 -11.20 -13.99 2.73
N ALA A 145 -9.96 -13.56 2.94
CA ALA A 145 -9.25 -12.65 2.06
C ALA A 145 -8.39 -13.43 1.08
N PHE A 146 -8.24 -12.93 -0.16
CA PHE A 146 -7.27 -13.46 -1.09
C PHE A 146 -6.42 -12.35 -1.71
N VAL A 147 -5.23 -12.72 -2.18
CA VAL A 147 -4.21 -11.81 -2.67
C VAL A 147 -4.08 -11.92 -4.17
N VAL A 148 -4.07 -10.78 -4.84
CA VAL A 148 -3.76 -10.65 -6.27
C VAL A 148 -2.45 -9.90 -6.40
N HIS A 149 -1.44 -10.50 -7.02
CA HIS A 149 -0.22 -9.80 -7.36
C HIS A 149 -0.47 -8.78 -8.47
N THR A 150 -0.26 -7.51 -8.17
CA THR A 150 -0.55 -6.36 -9.05
C THR A 150 0.69 -5.49 -9.27
N PRO A 151 1.79 -6.05 -9.82
CA PRO A 151 3.03 -5.32 -10.03
C PRO A 151 2.88 -4.23 -11.09
N GLY A 152 3.81 -3.29 -11.09
CA GLY A 152 3.92 -2.24 -12.08
C GLY A 152 4.24 -0.88 -11.48
N HIS A 153 3.61 -0.46 -10.37
CA HIS A 153 4.09 0.64 -9.56
C HIS A 153 5.36 0.22 -8.80
N THR A 154 5.29 -0.89 -8.07
CA THR A 154 6.46 -1.59 -7.55
C THR A 154 6.36 -3.09 -7.85
N PRO A 155 7.48 -3.86 -7.80
CA PRO A 155 7.43 -5.31 -7.96
C PRO A 155 6.59 -6.02 -6.88
N ALA A 156 6.50 -5.44 -5.68
CA ALA A 156 5.86 -6.02 -4.51
C ALA A 156 4.37 -5.67 -4.35
N CYS A 157 3.80 -4.86 -5.25
CA CYS A 157 2.40 -4.45 -5.15
C CYS A 157 1.45 -5.64 -5.14
N THR A 158 0.54 -5.64 -4.18
CA THR A 158 -0.56 -6.61 -4.05
C THR A 158 -1.88 -5.90 -3.83
N THR A 159 -2.93 -6.46 -4.38
CA THR A 159 -4.32 -6.12 -4.06
C THR A 159 -4.89 -7.19 -3.17
N HIS A 160 -5.56 -6.81 -2.10
CA HIS A 160 -6.22 -7.74 -1.19
C HIS A 160 -7.72 -7.65 -1.33
N VAL A 161 -8.38 -8.77 -1.63
CA VAL A 161 -9.82 -8.84 -1.86
C VAL A 161 -10.49 -9.57 -0.71
N VAL A 162 -11.45 -8.91 -0.07
CA VAL A 162 -12.22 -9.44 1.06
C VAL A 162 -13.71 -9.25 0.77
N GLY A 163 -14.40 -10.32 0.44
CA GLY A 163 -15.82 -10.22 0.05
C GLY A 163 -16.04 -9.30 -1.15
N ASP A 164 -16.83 -8.25 -0.97
CA ASP A 164 -17.13 -7.25 -1.99
C ASP A 164 -16.17 -6.04 -2.00
N ALA A 165 -15.08 -6.09 -1.24
CA ALA A 165 -14.09 -5.01 -1.12
C ALA A 165 -12.71 -5.44 -1.61
N ALA A 166 -12.01 -4.56 -2.33
CA ALA A 166 -10.64 -4.75 -2.78
C ALA A 166 -9.79 -3.53 -2.40
N PHE A 167 -8.68 -3.76 -1.69
CA PHE A 167 -7.70 -2.76 -1.27
C PHE A 167 -6.57 -2.79 -2.29
N VAL A 168 -6.53 -1.78 -3.17
CA VAL A 168 -5.78 -1.85 -4.43
C VAL A 168 -4.36 -1.26 -4.34
N GLY A 169 -3.99 -0.69 -3.18
CA GLY A 169 -2.71 0.02 -3.04
C GLY A 169 -2.57 1.09 -4.12
N ASP A 170 -1.36 1.22 -4.65
CA ASP A 170 -1.03 2.16 -5.72
C ASP A 170 -1.16 1.53 -7.12
N THR A 171 -2.12 0.61 -7.31
CA THR A 171 -2.44 0.09 -8.64
C THR A 171 -3.40 1.03 -9.38
N LEU A 172 -4.43 1.52 -8.67
CA LEU A 172 -5.44 2.47 -9.16
C LEU A 172 -5.63 3.59 -8.15
N PHE A 173 -6.00 4.76 -8.63
CA PHE A 173 -6.53 5.87 -7.84
C PHE A 173 -7.99 6.12 -8.22
N MET A 174 -8.64 7.08 -7.58
CA MET A 174 -10.00 7.48 -7.97
C MET A 174 -10.07 7.72 -9.49
N PRO A 175 -11.21 7.51 -10.16
CA PRO A 175 -11.31 7.61 -11.61
C PRO A 175 -10.71 8.88 -12.21
N ASP A 176 -10.83 10.01 -11.52
CA ASP A 176 -10.26 11.30 -11.91
C ASP A 176 -8.79 11.49 -11.49
N GLY A 177 -8.25 10.58 -10.69
CA GLY A 177 -6.82 10.49 -10.32
C GLY A 177 -6.01 9.57 -11.23
N GLY A 178 -6.66 8.57 -11.82
CA GLY A 178 -6.08 7.63 -12.78
C GLY A 178 -5.29 6.50 -12.14
N THR A 179 -3.97 6.48 -12.30
CA THR A 179 -3.10 5.38 -11.86
C THR A 179 -1.80 5.90 -11.25
N ALA A 180 -1.12 5.07 -10.46
CA ALA A 180 0.19 5.40 -9.92
C ALA A 180 1.26 5.51 -11.01
N ARG A 181 2.40 6.11 -10.65
CA ARG A 181 3.61 6.18 -11.44
C ARG A 181 4.32 4.83 -11.53
N THR A 182 5.16 4.67 -12.54
CA THR A 182 5.89 3.43 -12.83
C THR A 182 7.38 3.61 -13.02
N ASP A 183 7.91 4.79 -12.77
CA ASP A 183 9.30 5.18 -13.00
C ASP A 183 10.22 4.94 -11.78
N PHE A 184 9.71 4.28 -10.73
CA PHE A 184 10.56 3.80 -9.66
C PHE A 184 11.37 2.57 -10.07
N PRO A 185 12.54 2.32 -9.44
CA PRO A 185 13.32 1.13 -9.69
C PRO A 185 12.49 -0.16 -9.55
N GLY A 186 12.33 -0.90 -10.64
CA GLY A 186 11.49 -2.09 -10.73
C GLY A 186 10.03 -1.83 -11.12
N GLY A 187 9.64 -0.57 -11.35
CA GLY A 187 8.34 -0.21 -11.93
C GLY A 187 8.28 -0.49 -13.43
N ASP A 188 7.08 -0.73 -13.97
CA ASP A 188 6.85 -1.03 -15.38
C ASP A 188 5.41 -0.72 -15.76
N ALA A 189 5.22 0.16 -16.75
CA ALA A 189 3.89 0.62 -17.18
C ALA A 189 3.06 -0.50 -17.84
N ARG A 190 3.70 -1.44 -18.57
CA ARG A 190 3.00 -2.57 -19.17
C ARG A 190 2.52 -3.56 -18.12
N GLN A 191 3.36 -3.83 -17.10
CA GLN A 191 2.94 -4.64 -15.96
C GLN A 191 1.80 -3.99 -15.20
N LEU A 192 1.86 -2.65 -14.98
CA LEU A 192 0.77 -1.93 -14.32
C LEU A 192 -0.53 -2.06 -15.10
N TYR A 193 -0.50 -1.88 -16.43
CA TYR A 193 -1.68 -2.07 -17.27
C TYR A 193 -2.26 -3.48 -17.14
N SER A 194 -1.41 -4.51 -17.22
CA SER A 194 -1.84 -5.90 -17.04
C SER A 194 -2.46 -6.14 -15.66
N SER A 195 -1.87 -5.55 -14.61
CA SER A 195 -2.39 -5.62 -13.24
C SER A 195 -3.76 -4.96 -13.11
N ILE A 196 -3.92 -3.77 -13.68
CA ILE A 196 -5.20 -3.06 -13.70
C ILE A 196 -6.27 -3.89 -14.43
N LYS A 197 -5.94 -4.53 -15.55
CA LYS A 197 -6.89 -5.38 -16.26
C LYS A 197 -7.34 -6.59 -15.45
N LYS A 198 -6.48 -7.14 -14.56
CA LYS A 198 -6.92 -8.16 -13.59
C LYS A 198 -7.99 -7.61 -12.64
N LEU A 199 -7.79 -6.37 -12.14
CA LEU A 199 -8.75 -5.73 -11.24
C LEU A 199 -10.05 -5.37 -11.95
N MET A 200 -9.98 -4.87 -13.18
CA MET A 200 -11.16 -4.56 -13.99
C MET A 200 -11.93 -5.79 -14.47
N ALA A 201 -11.38 -6.99 -14.30
CA ALA A 201 -12.09 -8.26 -14.52
C ALA A 201 -12.84 -8.75 -13.28
N LEU A 202 -12.72 -8.07 -12.14
CA LEU A 202 -13.54 -8.31 -10.96
C LEU A 202 -14.99 -7.89 -11.22
N PRO A 203 -15.97 -8.33 -10.40
CA PRO A 203 -17.36 -7.95 -10.59
C PRO A 203 -17.57 -6.43 -10.62
N ASP A 204 -18.41 -5.92 -11.49
CA ASP A 204 -18.67 -4.48 -11.66
C ASP A 204 -19.01 -3.75 -10.34
N ARG A 205 -19.70 -4.44 -9.41
CA ARG A 205 -20.10 -3.90 -8.10
C ARG A 205 -19.02 -4.06 -7.02
N MET A 206 -17.86 -4.60 -7.34
CA MET A 206 -16.74 -4.66 -6.39
C MET A 206 -16.37 -3.25 -5.95
N ARG A 207 -16.34 -3.03 -4.65
CA ARG A 207 -15.85 -1.76 -4.07
C ARG A 207 -14.33 -1.77 -4.09
N LEU A 208 -13.73 -0.73 -4.64
CA LEU A 208 -12.29 -0.53 -4.67
C LEU A 208 -11.91 0.57 -3.69
N PHE A 209 -10.94 0.27 -2.83
CA PHE A 209 -10.43 1.18 -1.80
C PHE A 209 -9.03 1.64 -2.16
N MET A 210 -8.87 2.94 -2.35
CA MET A 210 -7.65 3.59 -2.83
C MET A 210 -6.69 3.89 -1.70
N CYS A 211 -5.38 3.71 -1.93
CA CYS A 211 -4.36 4.08 -0.94
C CYS A 211 -4.18 5.61 -0.84
N HIS A 212 -4.38 6.33 -1.94
CA HIS A 212 -4.21 7.78 -2.00
C HIS A 212 -5.35 8.49 -2.71
N ASP A 213 -5.61 9.72 -2.26
CA ASP A 213 -6.42 10.67 -3.02
C ASP A 213 -5.91 12.10 -2.83
N TYR A 214 -5.71 12.80 -3.92
CA TYR A 214 -5.15 14.14 -3.97
C TYR A 214 -6.21 15.24 -4.19
N GLY A 215 -7.49 14.88 -4.20
CA GLY A 215 -8.61 15.81 -4.42
C GLY A 215 -8.47 16.66 -5.69
N PRO A 216 -8.28 16.06 -6.88
CA PRO A 216 -8.05 16.82 -8.11
C PRO A 216 -9.14 17.86 -8.35
N ASN A 217 -8.74 19.03 -8.87
CA ASN A 217 -9.61 20.20 -9.08
C ASN A 217 -10.27 20.75 -7.79
N GLY A 218 -9.73 20.42 -6.61
CA GLY A 218 -10.21 20.93 -5.32
C GLY A 218 -11.49 20.25 -4.80
N ARG A 219 -11.82 19.06 -5.32
CA ARG A 219 -12.91 18.26 -4.74
C ARG A 219 -12.54 17.68 -3.38
N ASP A 220 -13.55 17.29 -2.62
CA ASP A 220 -13.36 16.57 -1.38
C ASP A 220 -12.64 15.23 -1.60
N ILE A 221 -11.88 14.81 -0.60
CA ILE A 221 -11.16 13.54 -0.60
C ILE A 221 -12.16 12.37 -0.66
N ARG A 222 -11.86 11.41 -1.51
CA ARG A 222 -12.60 10.15 -1.69
C ARG A 222 -11.64 8.98 -1.67
N TRP A 223 -12.12 7.83 -1.27
CA TRP A 223 -11.29 6.64 -1.14
C TRP A 223 -11.98 5.35 -1.61
N GLU A 224 -13.25 5.45 -1.99
CA GLU A 224 -14.04 4.31 -2.45
C GLU A 224 -14.65 4.61 -3.82
N THR A 225 -14.54 3.65 -4.72
CA THR A 225 -15.17 3.63 -6.03
C THR A 225 -15.59 2.20 -6.37
N THR A 226 -16.00 1.93 -7.61
CA THR A 226 -16.35 0.59 -8.08
C THR A 226 -15.57 0.21 -9.33
N VAL A 227 -15.50 -1.10 -9.62
CA VAL A 227 -14.92 -1.58 -10.88
C VAL A 227 -15.66 -0.97 -12.08
N ALA A 228 -16.99 -0.85 -12.01
CA ALA A 228 -17.79 -0.23 -13.08
C ALA A 228 -17.39 1.24 -13.30
N ASP A 229 -17.20 2.01 -12.23
CA ASP A 229 -16.79 3.42 -12.33
C ASP A 229 -15.38 3.57 -12.91
N GLU A 230 -14.45 2.71 -12.50
CA GLU A 230 -13.10 2.70 -13.05
C GLU A 230 -13.10 2.39 -14.55
N ARG A 231 -13.86 1.37 -14.96
CA ARG A 231 -14.01 1.00 -16.37
C ARG A 231 -14.65 2.12 -17.19
N ALA A 232 -15.62 2.83 -16.64
CA ALA A 232 -16.33 3.89 -17.35
C ALA A 232 -15.56 5.21 -17.40
N HIS A 233 -14.87 5.59 -16.30
CA HIS A 233 -14.48 6.96 -16.07
C HIS A 233 -12.99 7.17 -15.78
N ASN A 234 -12.18 6.10 -15.56
CA ASN A 234 -10.77 6.30 -15.24
C ASN A 234 -10.05 7.02 -16.39
N ILE A 235 -9.43 8.15 -16.04
CA ILE A 235 -8.79 9.04 -17.03
C ILE A 235 -7.62 8.41 -17.79
N HIS A 236 -7.02 7.32 -17.25
CA HIS A 236 -5.87 6.64 -17.86
C HIS A 236 -6.22 5.29 -18.50
N VAL A 237 -7.20 4.54 -17.94
CA VAL A 237 -7.36 3.11 -18.26
C VAL A 237 -8.82 2.66 -18.46
N ARG A 238 -9.75 3.63 -18.62
CA ARG A 238 -11.16 3.27 -18.91
C ARG A 238 -11.29 2.31 -20.08
N ASP A 239 -12.44 1.69 -20.22
CA ASP A 239 -12.73 0.81 -21.35
C ASP A 239 -12.45 1.53 -22.68
N GLY A 240 -11.82 0.81 -23.61
CA GLY A 240 -11.39 1.34 -24.91
C GLY A 240 -9.94 1.83 -24.96
N VAL A 241 -9.29 2.11 -23.84
CA VAL A 241 -7.86 2.44 -23.81
C VAL A 241 -7.05 1.14 -23.91
N ASN A 242 -6.19 1.06 -24.92
CA ASN A 242 -5.27 -0.07 -25.10
C ASN A 242 -3.95 0.11 -24.37
N GLU A 243 -3.15 -0.95 -24.30
CA GLU A 243 -1.88 -0.96 -23.55
C GLU A 243 -0.88 0.10 -24.04
N ASP A 244 -0.68 0.22 -25.36
CA ASP A 244 0.30 1.16 -25.90
C ASP A 244 -0.12 2.62 -25.67
N GLU A 245 -1.39 2.93 -25.74
CA GLU A 245 -1.94 4.24 -25.37
C GLU A 245 -1.69 4.54 -23.90
N PHE A 246 -1.99 3.58 -23.02
CA PHE A 246 -1.75 3.71 -21.58
C PHE A 246 -0.27 3.96 -21.28
N VAL A 247 0.63 3.11 -21.81
CA VAL A 247 2.08 3.21 -21.58
C VAL A 247 2.59 4.57 -22.00
N LYS A 248 2.20 5.04 -23.21
CA LYS A 248 2.59 6.36 -23.72
C LYS A 248 2.17 7.51 -22.77
N VAL A 249 0.92 7.46 -22.27
CA VAL A 249 0.40 8.47 -21.35
C VAL A 249 1.12 8.40 -20.01
N ARG A 250 1.31 7.17 -19.46
CA ARG A 250 1.94 6.96 -18.16
C ARG A 250 3.41 7.42 -18.15
N GLU A 251 4.19 6.98 -19.11
CA GLU A 251 5.60 7.38 -19.24
C GLU A 251 5.77 8.89 -19.48
N ALA A 252 4.90 9.49 -20.28
CA ALA A 252 4.91 10.93 -20.50
C ALA A 252 4.58 11.69 -19.21
N ARG A 253 3.62 11.20 -18.43
CA ARG A 253 3.24 11.78 -17.14
C ARG A 253 4.37 11.62 -16.13
N ASP A 254 4.97 10.45 -16.01
CA ASP A 254 6.03 10.14 -15.06
C ASP A 254 7.22 11.09 -15.21
N LYS A 255 7.63 11.39 -16.44
CA LYS A 255 8.71 12.35 -16.74
C LYS A 255 8.45 13.77 -16.21
N THR A 256 7.21 14.10 -15.86
CA THR A 256 6.83 15.42 -15.30
C THR A 256 6.72 15.42 -13.77
N LEU A 257 6.84 14.27 -13.14
CA LEU A 257 6.67 14.14 -11.69
C LEU A 257 8.02 14.29 -10.96
N GLY A 258 8.02 15.11 -9.90
CA GLY A 258 9.14 15.11 -8.95
C GLY A 258 9.16 13.84 -8.11
N MET A 259 10.27 13.57 -7.41
CA MET A 259 10.34 12.49 -6.43
C MET A 259 9.41 12.77 -5.25
N PRO A 260 8.77 11.73 -4.66
CA PRO A 260 8.01 11.89 -3.44
C PRO A 260 8.87 12.52 -2.33
N ARG A 261 8.31 13.49 -1.62
CA ARG A 261 9.00 14.24 -0.56
C ARG A 261 9.67 13.33 0.48
N LEU A 262 9.07 12.20 0.77
CA LEU A 262 9.52 11.28 1.81
C LEU A 262 10.17 9.99 1.26
N ILE A 263 10.53 9.91 -0.03
CA ILE A 263 11.10 8.68 -0.60
C ILE A 263 12.34 8.20 0.17
N VAL A 264 13.22 9.11 0.56
CA VAL A 264 14.45 8.77 1.28
C VAL A 264 14.18 8.13 2.64
N PRO A 265 13.40 8.72 3.56
CA PRO A 265 13.07 8.07 4.83
C PRO A 265 12.14 6.87 4.67
N SER A 266 11.12 6.96 3.79
CA SER A 266 10.07 5.94 3.68
C SER A 266 10.62 4.61 3.23
N ILE A 267 11.38 4.59 2.14
CA ILE A 267 11.90 3.31 1.62
C ILE A 267 12.83 2.64 2.62
N GLN A 268 13.75 3.39 3.27
CA GLN A 268 14.65 2.80 4.26
C GLN A 268 13.93 2.17 5.45
N VAL A 269 12.83 2.76 5.88
CA VAL A 269 11.99 2.26 6.97
C VAL A 269 11.11 1.11 6.48
N ASN A 270 10.47 1.25 5.34
CA ASN A 270 9.46 0.31 4.85
C ASN A 270 10.05 -1.01 4.35
N ILE A 271 11.27 -1.01 3.76
CA ILE A 271 11.99 -2.26 3.48
C ILE A 271 12.39 -3.02 4.74
N ARG A 272 12.28 -2.38 5.93
CA ARG A 272 12.48 -2.95 7.26
C ARG A 272 11.15 -3.20 7.99
N ALA A 273 10.06 -3.37 7.25
CA ALA A 273 8.74 -3.58 7.82
C ALA A 273 8.32 -2.44 8.79
N GLY A 274 8.59 -1.20 8.42
CA GLY A 274 8.27 -0.02 9.23
C GLY A 274 9.22 0.25 10.41
N ARG A 275 10.31 -0.51 10.53
CA ARG A 275 11.31 -0.30 11.60
C ARG A 275 12.39 0.67 11.16
N LEU A 276 12.75 1.57 12.06
CA LEU A 276 13.91 2.44 11.87
C LEU A 276 15.21 1.60 11.78
N PRO A 277 16.23 2.07 11.06
CA PRO A 277 17.56 1.44 11.08
C PRO A 277 18.08 1.25 12.50
N GLU A 278 18.94 0.25 12.70
CA GLU A 278 19.58 0.01 13.99
C GLU A 278 20.43 1.23 14.41
N PRO A 279 20.54 1.51 15.73
CA PRO A 279 21.39 2.59 16.20
C PRO A 279 22.87 2.27 15.89
N ASP A 280 23.63 3.32 15.63
CA ASP A 280 25.09 3.22 15.53
C ASP A 280 25.78 3.09 16.91
N GLU A 281 27.11 3.12 16.92
CA GLU A 281 27.93 3.04 18.14
C GLU A 281 27.62 4.18 19.15
N SER A 282 27.08 5.31 18.70
CA SER A 282 26.66 6.43 19.55
C SER A 282 25.25 6.25 20.14
N GLY A 283 24.55 5.17 19.78
CA GLY A 283 23.16 4.91 20.15
C GLY A 283 22.14 5.71 19.34
N LYS A 284 22.57 6.41 18.28
CA LYS A 284 21.69 7.21 17.42
C LYS A 284 21.32 6.45 16.15
N ARG A 285 20.11 6.72 15.63
CA ARG A 285 19.63 6.17 14.38
C ARG A 285 19.77 7.20 13.27
N PHE A 286 20.21 6.75 12.11
CA PHE A 286 20.44 7.61 10.95
C PHE A 286 19.71 7.06 9.74
N LEU A 287 19.21 7.98 8.90
CA LEU A 287 18.74 7.70 7.55
C LEU A 287 19.77 8.23 6.57
N LYS A 288 20.15 7.44 5.60
CA LYS A 288 21.14 7.79 4.59
C LYS A 288 20.49 8.60 3.46
N VAL A 289 21.21 9.57 2.94
CA VAL A 289 20.80 10.32 1.76
C VAL A 289 21.80 10.02 0.65
N PRO A 290 21.44 9.23 -0.38
CA PRO A 290 22.31 8.99 -1.52
C PRO A 290 22.33 10.25 -2.39
N VAL A 291 23.47 10.95 -2.43
CA VAL A 291 23.62 12.12 -3.28
C VAL A 291 23.75 11.67 -4.74
N ASP A 292 22.88 12.21 -5.62
CA ASP A 292 22.79 11.84 -7.04
C ASP A 292 22.56 10.33 -7.29
N GLY A 293 21.94 9.62 -6.32
CA GLY A 293 21.83 8.16 -6.35
C GLY A 293 20.40 7.59 -6.41
N LEU A 294 19.38 8.45 -6.56
CA LEU A 294 17.96 8.06 -6.69
C LEU A 294 17.45 8.36 -8.10
#